data_a2d38b45a80d11598602564328223678
#
_entry.id   a2d38b45a80d11598602564328223678
#
_cell.length_a   1.000
_cell.length_b   1.000
_cell.length_c   1.000
_cell.angle_alpha   90.00
_cell.angle_beta   90.00
_cell.angle_gamma   90.00
#
_symmetry.space_group_name_H-M   'P 1'
#
loop_
_entity.id
_entity.type
_entity.pdbx_description
1 polymer ?
#
loop_
_entity_poly.entity_id
_entity_poly.type
_entity_poly.pdbx_seq_one_letter_code
_entity_poly.pdbx_strand_id
1 'polypeptide(L)'
;DRSVSRGLGDVYKRQKLKDYIGQSKIKDSLQIYIQAARQRNDALDHVLFYGPPGLGKTTLAGIIANEMGVHMKVTSGPAIEKPGEMAAILNNLQEGDLLFVDEIHRLNRQVEEVLYPAMEDYAIDIMIGKGPTARSIRLDLPHFTLVGATTRAGLLTAPLRDRFGIIHRMEFYTVEELQTIIMRSAEVLNAPLEPAGAMEMARRSRGTPRLANRILKRVRDYAQVKHDGIITEEVAMTALDLMDVDRMGLDHIDRNILLTMIHKFGGGPVGLDTLAAAIGEDAGTIEDVYEPYLLKNGFLNRTPRGRVVTDYAYSHLGLEITR
;
A
#
# COMPACT_ATOMS: atom_id res chain seq x y z
N ASP A 1 33.23 -12.36 -10.06
CA ASP A 1 32.46 -12.38 -8.80
C ASP A 1 31.31 -11.39 -8.90
N ARG A 2 30.20 -11.86 -9.46
CA ARG A 2 28.98 -11.06 -9.53
C ARG A 2 28.09 -11.40 -8.32
N SER A 3 28.46 -10.95 -7.15
CA SER A 3 27.54 -10.89 -6.01
C SER A 3 26.55 -9.76 -6.28
N VAL A 4 25.52 -10.08 -7.04
CA VAL A 4 24.38 -9.20 -7.24
C VAL A 4 23.81 -8.88 -5.87
N SER A 5 23.86 -7.64 -5.47
CA SER A 5 23.08 -7.12 -4.35
C SER A 5 21.61 -7.38 -4.64
N ARG A 6 21.10 -8.52 -4.17
CA ARG A 6 19.67 -8.82 -4.22
C ARG A 6 18.97 -7.76 -3.42
N GLY A 7 18.34 -6.81 -4.09
CA GLY A 7 17.58 -5.77 -3.42
C GLY A 7 16.40 -6.38 -2.67
N LEU A 8 15.91 -5.70 -1.63
CA LEU A 8 14.73 -6.13 -0.86
C LEU A 8 13.55 -6.53 -1.77
N GLY A 9 13.39 -5.88 -2.92
CA GLY A 9 12.34 -6.20 -3.90
C GLY A 9 12.41 -7.62 -4.47
N ASP A 10 13.61 -8.18 -4.67
CA ASP A 10 13.77 -9.52 -5.23
C ASP A 10 13.52 -10.62 -4.19
N VAL A 11 13.76 -10.33 -2.92
CA VAL A 11 13.45 -11.24 -1.81
C VAL A 11 11.93 -11.34 -1.61
N TYR A 12 11.23 -10.21 -1.66
CA TYR A 12 9.78 -10.21 -1.54
C TYR A 12 9.06 -10.92 -2.71
N LYS A 13 9.62 -10.89 -3.92
CA LYS A 13 9.07 -11.59 -5.08
C LYS A 13 9.03 -13.12 -4.97
N ARG A 14 9.86 -13.71 -4.11
CA ARG A 14 9.97 -15.17 -3.90
C ARG A 14 9.35 -15.65 -2.59
N GLN A 15 8.74 -14.75 -1.84
CA GLN A 15 8.15 -15.06 -0.55
C GLN A 15 6.92 -15.96 -0.72
N LYS A 16 6.75 -16.92 0.19
CA LYS A 16 5.52 -17.71 0.31
C LYS A 16 4.57 -17.11 1.34
N LEU A 17 3.30 -17.48 1.26
CA LEU A 17 2.28 -16.96 2.16
C LEU A 17 2.59 -17.28 3.64
N LYS A 18 3.14 -18.47 3.92
CA LYS A 18 3.56 -18.87 5.28
C LYS A 18 4.64 -17.97 5.89
N ASP A 19 5.48 -17.37 5.03
CA ASP A 19 6.63 -16.53 5.45
C ASP A 19 6.24 -15.05 5.54
N TYR A 20 5.01 -14.70 5.11
CA TYR A 20 4.52 -13.34 5.16
C TYR A 20 4.18 -12.95 6.60
N ILE A 21 4.68 -11.81 7.06
CA ILE A 21 4.51 -11.31 8.42
C ILE A 21 3.30 -10.38 8.44
N GLY A 22 2.47 -10.51 9.47
CA GLY A 22 1.27 -9.70 9.66
C GLY A 22 0.07 -10.12 8.82
N GLN A 23 -1.00 -9.35 8.88
CA GLN A 23 -2.24 -9.56 8.13
C GLN A 23 -2.85 -10.97 8.34
N SER A 24 -2.84 -11.50 9.55
CA SER A 24 -3.15 -12.91 9.85
C SER A 24 -4.49 -13.37 9.27
N LYS A 25 -5.56 -12.57 9.41
CA LYS A 25 -6.89 -12.91 8.87
C LYS A 25 -6.89 -13.01 7.35
N ILE A 26 -6.14 -12.14 6.67
CA ILE A 26 -5.99 -12.17 5.21
C ILE A 26 -5.22 -13.41 4.79
N LYS A 27 -4.13 -13.74 5.49
CA LYS A 27 -3.32 -14.96 5.24
C LYS A 27 -4.17 -16.21 5.36
N ASP A 28 -4.91 -16.35 6.44
CA ASP A 28 -5.71 -17.54 6.71
C ASP A 28 -6.76 -17.76 5.62
N SER A 29 -7.48 -16.71 5.22
CA SER A 29 -8.47 -16.81 4.15
C SER A 29 -7.83 -17.05 2.78
N LEU A 30 -6.76 -16.36 2.43
CA LEU A 30 -6.06 -16.56 1.17
C LEU A 30 -5.48 -17.98 1.06
N GLN A 31 -4.98 -18.55 2.16
CA GLN A 31 -4.48 -19.92 2.17
C GLN A 31 -5.56 -20.92 1.79
N ILE A 32 -6.77 -20.76 2.33
CA ILE A 32 -7.93 -21.62 2.01
C ILE A 32 -8.32 -21.45 0.55
N TYR A 33 -8.47 -20.22 0.06
CA TYR A 33 -8.93 -19.96 -1.30
C TYR A 33 -7.92 -20.42 -2.36
N ILE A 34 -6.63 -20.16 -2.13
CA ILE A 34 -5.54 -20.62 -3.01
C ILE A 34 -5.50 -22.15 -3.06
N GLN A 35 -5.57 -22.82 -1.90
CA GLN A 35 -5.57 -24.27 -1.83
C GLN A 35 -6.77 -24.86 -2.57
N ALA A 36 -7.97 -24.30 -2.39
CA ALA A 36 -9.18 -24.74 -3.06
C ALA A 36 -9.10 -24.54 -4.59
N ALA A 37 -8.63 -23.39 -5.06
CA ALA A 37 -8.44 -23.11 -6.49
C ALA A 37 -7.44 -24.11 -7.12
N ARG A 38 -6.32 -24.38 -6.45
CA ARG A 38 -5.31 -25.36 -6.90
C ARG A 38 -5.87 -26.79 -6.96
N GLN A 39 -6.70 -27.20 -5.99
CA GLN A 39 -7.33 -28.51 -5.99
C GLN A 39 -8.30 -28.70 -7.17
N ARG A 40 -8.98 -27.65 -7.59
CA ARG A 40 -9.87 -27.64 -8.75
C ARG A 40 -9.13 -27.43 -10.07
N ASN A 41 -7.83 -27.10 -10.02
CA ASN A 41 -7.03 -26.67 -11.17
C ASN A 41 -7.65 -25.47 -11.89
N ASP A 42 -8.07 -24.48 -11.11
CA ASP A 42 -8.80 -23.30 -11.56
C ASP A 42 -8.06 -22.01 -11.20
N ALA A 43 -8.38 -20.91 -11.87
CA ALA A 43 -7.88 -19.60 -11.47
C ALA A 43 -8.48 -19.20 -10.11
N LEU A 44 -7.76 -18.41 -9.33
CA LEU A 44 -8.30 -17.83 -8.11
C LEU A 44 -9.34 -16.75 -8.46
N ASP A 45 -10.38 -16.62 -7.67
CA ASP A 45 -11.32 -15.50 -7.79
C ASP A 45 -10.60 -14.14 -7.75
N HIS A 46 -11.20 -13.13 -8.38
CA HIS A 46 -10.66 -11.79 -8.37
C HIS A 46 -10.58 -11.21 -6.96
N VAL A 47 -9.45 -10.57 -6.66
CA VAL A 47 -9.09 -10.09 -5.32
C VAL A 47 -8.98 -8.57 -5.29
N LEU A 48 -9.58 -7.93 -4.31
CA LEU A 48 -9.40 -6.50 -4.03
C LEU A 48 -8.71 -6.30 -2.68
N PHE A 49 -7.53 -5.67 -2.71
CA PHE A 49 -6.86 -5.18 -1.51
C PHE A 49 -7.05 -3.67 -1.36
N TYR A 50 -7.53 -3.23 -0.21
CA TYR A 50 -7.65 -1.80 0.06
C TYR A 50 -7.12 -1.42 1.45
N GLY A 51 -6.74 -0.17 1.59
CA GLY A 51 -6.18 0.37 2.84
C GLY A 51 -5.03 1.34 2.57
N PRO A 52 -4.47 1.95 3.62
CA PRO A 52 -3.38 2.91 3.53
C PRO A 52 -2.22 2.46 2.63
N PRO A 53 -1.43 3.39 2.08
CA PRO A 53 -0.29 3.04 1.26
C PRO A 53 0.83 2.39 2.10
N GLY A 54 1.66 1.58 1.46
CA GLY A 54 2.85 0.98 2.08
C GLY A 54 2.62 -0.26 2.94
N LEU A 55 1.42 -0.84 2.93
CA LEU A 55 1.05 -2.02 3.71
C LEU A 55 1.37 -3.37 3.02
N GLY A 56 1.84 -3.37 1.77
CA GLY A 56 2.26 -4.58 1.08
C GLY A 56 1.22 -5.20 0.13
N LYS A 57 0.27 -4.41 -0.41
CA LYS A 57 -0.73 -4.88 -1.39
C LYS A 57 -0.08 -5.57 -2.59
N THR A 58 0.93 -4.96 -3.20
CA THR A 58 1.68 -5.54 -4.32
C THR A 58 2.46 -6.79 -3.91
N THR A 59 2.98 -6.83 -2.69
CA THR A 59 3.70 -8.00 -2.16
C THR A 59 2.75 -9.19 -2.02
N LEU A 60 1.55 -8.99 -1.48
CA LEU A 60 0.54 -10.05 -1.37
C LEU A 60 0.09 -10.56 -2.74
N ALA A 61 -0.08 -9.67 -3.73
CA ALA A 61 -0.37 -10.09 -5.11
C ALA A 61 0.74 -10.99 -5.68
N GLY A 62 2.01 -10.62 -5.46
CA GLY A 62 3.16 -11.44 -5.84
C GLY A 62 3.20 -12.79 -5.15
N ILE A 63 2.82 -12.84 -3.87
CA ILE A 63 2.73 -14.09 -3.10
C ILE A 63 1.62 -14.98 -3.65
N ILE A 64 0.45 -14.42 -3.97
CA ILE A 64 -0.65 -15.18 -4.61
C ILE A 64 -0.16 -15.82 -5.91
N ALA A 65 0.51 -15.05 -6.78
CA ALA A 65 1.06 -15.57 -8.03
C ALA A 65 2.07 -16.71 -7.78
N ASN A 66 2.96 -16.56 -6.80
CA ASN A 66 3.93 -17.60 -6.43
C ASN A 66 3.27 -18.87 -5.88
N GLU A 67 2.25 -18.73 -5.06
CA GLU A 67 1.49 -19.86 -4.51
C GLU A 67 0.67 -20.57 -5.57
N MET A 68 0.10 -19.83 -6.52
CA MET A 68 -0.63 -20.39 -7.66
C MET A 68 0.31 -20.95 -8.75
N GLY A 69 1.59 -20.58 -8.74
CA GLY A 69 2.57 -20.99 -9.74
C GLY A 69 2.37 -20.35 -11.11
N VAL A 70 1.87 -19.10 -11.14
CA VAL A 70 1.53 -18.35 -12.35
C VAL A 70 2.35 -17.07 -12.49
N HIS A 71 2.34 -16.47 -13.68
CA HIS A 71 2.99 -15.19 -13.90
C HIS A 71 2.11 -14.03 -13.41
N MET A 72 2.77 -12.99 -12.89
CA MET A 72 2.11 -11.76 -12.50
C MET A 72 2.48 -10.63 -13.47
N LYS A 73 1.47 -10.05 -14.11
CA LYS A 73 1.57 -8.81 -14.85
C LYS A 73 1.20 -7.65 -13.95
N VAL A 74 2.00 -6.58 -13.95
CA VAL A 74 1.80 -5.41 -13.08
C VAL A 74 1.49 -4.19 -13.94
N THR A 75 0.42 -3.49 -13.59
CA THR A 75 0.07 -2.19 -14.15
C THR A 75 -0.55 -1.31 -13.08
N SER A 76 -0.98 -0.12 -13.45
CA SER A 76 -1.68 0.80 -12.54
C SER A 76 -2.84 1.50 -13.27
N GLY A 77 -3.84 1.94 -12.50
CA GLY A 77 -4.96 2.70 -13.05
C GLY A 77 -4.52 3.91 -13.89
N PRO A 78 -3.63 4.79 -13.36
CA PRO A 78 -3.12 5.93 -14.12
C PRO A 78 -2.35 5.60 -15.39
N ALA A 79 -1.79 4.40 -15.50
CA ALA A 79 -1.02 3.97 -16.69
C ALA A 79 -1.89 3.51 -17.85
N ILE A 80 -3.19 3.34 -17.63
CA ILE A 80 -4.13 2.85 -18.65
C ILE A 80 -5.13 3.96 -18.97
N GLU A 81 -4.94 4.61 -20.10
CA GLU A 81 -5.77 5.74 -20.50
C GLU A 81 -6.91 5.33 -21.45
N LYS A 82 -6.69 4.27 -22.24
CA LYS A 82 -7.61 3.87 -23.31
C LYS A 82 -8.11 2.43 -23.15
N PRO A 83 -9.36 2.15 -23.52
CA PRO A 83 -9.93 0.81 -23.48
C PRO A 83 -9.11 -0.23 -24.25
N GLY A 84 -8.53 0.17 -25.40
CA GLY A 84 -7.68 -0.71 -26.21
C GLY A 84 -6.38 -1.13 -25.54
N GLU A 85 -5.85 -0.32 -24.64
CA GLU A 85 -4.66 -0.68 -23.84
C GLU A 85 -4.99 -1.77 -22.83
N MET A 86 -6.13 -1.66 -22.14
CA MET A 86 -6.62 -2.71 -21.25
C MET A 86 -6.92 -4.00 -22.02
N ALA A 87 -7.59 -3.91 -23.16
CA ALA A 87 -7.89 -5.05 -24.02
C ALA A 87 -6.61 -5.76 -24.46
N ALA A 88 -5.56 -5.00 -24.84
CA ALA A 88 -4.27 -5.56 -25.22
C ALA A 88 -3.56 -6.27 -24.05
N ILE A 89 -3.63 -5.71 -22.84
CA ILE A 89 -3.07 -6.34 -21.64
C ILE A 89 -3.78 -7.67 -21.38
N LEU A 90 -5.12 -7.69 -21.40
CA LEU A 90 -5.93 -8.88 -21.14
C LEU A 90 -5.69 -9.98 -22.18
N ASN A 91 -5.65 -9.62 -23.46
CA ASN A 91 -5.41 -10.57 -24.56
C ASN A 91 -3.99 -11.20 -24.56
N ASN A 92 -3.04 -10.58 -23.84
CA ASN A 92 -1.68 -11.09 -23.68
C ASN A 92 -1.48 -11.91 -22.39
N LEU A 93 -2.53 -12.19 -21.62
CA LEU A 93 -2.48 -13.09 -20.49
C LEU A 93 -2.48 -14.55 -20.93
N GLN A 94 -1.91 -15.41 -20.11
CA GLN A 94 -1.97 -16.87 -20.26
C GLN A 94 -2.93 -17.45 -19.24
N GLU A 95 -3.29 -18.72 -19.43
CA GLU A 95 -4.18 -19.42 -18.50
C GLU A 95 -3.65 -19.38 -17.07
N GLY A 96 -4.48 -18.93 -16.16
CA GLY A 96 -4.15 -18.78 -14.74
C GLY A 96 -3.35 -17.53 -14.36
N ASP A 97 -2.87 -16.72 -15.31
CA ASP A 97 -2.07 -15.53 -15.02
C ASP A 97 -2.78 -14.57 -14.05
N LEU A 98 -1.97 -13.83 -13.30
CA LEU A 98 -2.44 -12.79 -12.40
C LEU A 98 -2.16 -11.41 -12.98
N LEU A 99 -3.21 -10.59 -13.13
CA LEU A 99 -3.09 -9.18 -13.48
C LEU A 99 -3.23 -8.33 -12.21
N PHE A 100 -2.16 -7.64 -11.81
CA PHE A 100 -2.18 -6.69 -10.70
C PHE A 100 -2.36 -5.27 -11.22
N VAL A 101 -3.40 -4.59 -10.74
CA VAL A 101 -3.70 -3.18 -11.07
C VAL A 101 -3.62 -2.34 -9.81
N ASP A 102 -2.54 -1.57 -9.66
CA ASP A 102 -2.41 -0.63 -8.55
C ASP A 102 -3.24 0.63 -8.79
N GLU A 103 -3.70 1.26 -7.72
CA GLU A 103 -4.59 2.43 -7.77
C GLU A 103 -5.78 2.23 -8.74
N ILE A 104 -6.41 1.07 -8.69
CA ILE A 104 -7.49 0.67 -9.61
C ILE A 104 -8.67 1.66 -9.62
N HIS A 105 -8.89 2.41 -8.55
CA HIS A 105 -9.90 3.47 -8.46
C HIS A 105 -9.64 4.64 -9.43
N ARG A 106 -8.45 4.72 -10.02
CA ARG A 106 -8.07 5.76 -10.99
C ARG A 106 -8.27 5.34 -12.45
N LEU A 107 -8.79 4.16 -12.70
CA LEU A 107 -9.24 3.78 -14.04
C LEU A 107 -10.39 4.69 -14.47
N ASN A 108 -10.36 5.16 -15.73
CA ASN A 108 -11.50 5.87 -16.27
C ASN A 108 -12.63 4.88 -16.59
N ARG A 109 -13.86 5.39 -16.69
CA ARG A 109 -15.06 4.58 -16.89
C ARG A 109 -15.01 3.69 -18.13
N GLN A 110 -14.46 4.20 -19.23
CA GLN A 110 -14.38 3.43 -20.48
C GLN A 110 -13.45 2.23 -20.37
N VAL A 111 -12.37 2.36 -19.59
CA VAL A 111 -11.45 1.25 -19.28
C VAL A 111 -12.10 0.25 -18.32
N GLU A 112 -12.82 0.73 -17.30
CA GLU A 112 -13.58 -0.16 -16.41
C GLU A 112 -14.60 -1.01 -17.18
N GLU A 113 -15.29 -0.44 -18.16
CA GLU A 113 -16.30 -1.13 -18.98
C GLU A 113 -15.69 -2.32 -19.77
N VAL A 114 -14.40 -2.30 -20.10
CA VAL A 114 -13.70 -3.45 -20.69
C VAL A 114 -13.46 -4.55 -19.65
N LEU A 115 -13.25 -4.17 -18.37
CA LEU A 115 -13.00 -5.15 -17.31
C LEU A 115 -14.25 -5.94 -16.93
N TYR A 116 -15.44 -5.39 -17.05
CA TYR A 116 -16.66 -6.06 -16.59
C TYR A 116 -16.87 -7.43 -17.26
N PRO A 117 -16.96 -7.54 -18.59
CA PRO A 117 -17.10 -8.85 -19.25
C PRO A 117 -15.83 -9.70 -19.10
N ALA A 118 -14.65 -9.07 -19.00
CA ALA A 118 -13.42 -9.80 -18.79
C ALA A 118 -13.39 -10.52 -17.43
N MET A 119 -13.91 -9.91 -16.38
CA MET A 119 -13.97 -10.48 -15.03
C MET A 119 -15.09 -11.51 -14.88
N GLU A 120 -16.24 -11.30 -15.50
CA GLU A 120 -17.42 -12.19 -15.34
C GLU A 120 -17.38 -13.38 -16.30
N ASP A 121 -17.13 -13.10 -17.59
CA ASP A 121 -17.27 -14.06 -18.69
C ASP A 121 -15.93 -14.49 -19.30
N TYR A 122 -14.81 -13.94 -18.84
CA TYR A 122 -13.51 -14.11 -19.48
C TYR A 122 -13.55 -13.80 -20.99
N ALA A 123 -14.15 -12.68 -21.33
CA ALA A 123 -14.27 -12.22 -22.70
C ALA A 123 -14.21 -10.69 -22.78
N ILE A 124 -13.80 -10.17 -23.95
CA ILE A 124 -13.85 -8.74 -24.24
C ILE A 124 -14.59 -8.51 -25.55
N ASP A 125 -15.33 -7.39 -25.61
CA ASP A 125 -16.03 -6.96 -26.80
C ASP A 125 -15.22 -5.87 -27.51
N ILE A 126 -14.81 -6.13 -28.76
CA ILE A 126 -14.03 -5.19 -29.56
C ILE A 126 -14.88 -4.68 -30.71
N MET A 127 -14.95 -3.36 -30.84
CA MET A 127 -15.61 -2.73 -32.00
C MET A 127 -14.68 -2.67 -33.18
N ILE A 128 -15.07 -3.31 -34.30
CA ILE A 128 -14.35 -3.27 -35.55
C ILE A 128 -15.15 -2.46 -36.59
N GLY A 129 -14.46 -1.52 -37.28
CA GLY A 129 -15.08 -0.62 -38.24
C GLY A 129 -15.46 0.73 -37.63
N LYS A 130 -16.05 1.59 -38.47
CA LYS A 130 -16.50 2.95 -38.09
C LYS A 130 -17.92 3.20 -38.62
N GLY A 131 -18.69 4.00 -37.82
CA GLY A 131 -20.02 4.40 -38.23
C GLY A 131 -21.04 3.24 -38.26
N PRO A 132 -22.06 3.30 -39.10
CA PRO A 132 -23.16 2.32 -39.13
C PRO A 132 -22.77 0.88 -39.47
N THR A 133 -21.57 0.67 -39.99
CA THR A 133 -21.03 -0.66 -40.33
C THR A 133 -20.15 -1.25 -39.24
N ALA A 134 -19.99 -0.56 -38.13
CA ALA A 134 -19.21 -1.06 -37.00
C ALA A 134 -19.88 -2.34 -36.43
N ARG A 135 -19.06 -3.35 -36.16
CA ARG A 135 -19.50 -4.64 -35.59
C ARG A 135 -18.76 -4.89 -34.29
N SER A 136 -19.46 -5.39 -33.30
CA SER A 136 -18.83 -5.91 -32.09
C SER A 136 -18.39 -7.34 -32.34
N ILE A 137 -17.12 -7.64 -32.03
CA ILE A 137 -16.59 -9.01 -31.99
C ILE A 137 -16.23 -9.33 -30.57
N ARG A 138 -16.76 -10.43 -30.06
CA ARG A 138 -16.41 -10.97 -28.75
C ARG A 138 -15.19 -11.88 -28.89
N LEU A 139 -14.16 -11.61 -28.09
CA LEU A 139 -12.95 -12.42 -28.00
C LEU A 139 -12.90 -13.07 -26.64
N ASP A 140 -12.74 -14.41 -26.62
CA ASP A 140 -12.53 -15.15 -25.40
C ASP A 140 -11.12 -14.89 -24.86
N LEU A 141 -11.02 -14.77 -23.54
CA LEU A 141 -9.79 -14.61 -22.79
C LEU A 141 -9.46 -15.89 -22.03
N PRO A 142 -8.17 -16.17 -21.77
CA PRO A 142 -7.82 -17.21 -20.81
C PRO A 142 -8.36 -16.85 -19.43
N HIS A 143 -8.65 -17.85 -18.60
CA HIS A 143 -9.02 -17.59 -17.20
C HIS A 143 -7.84 -16.97 -16.48
N PHE A 144 -8.07 -15.87 -15.80
CA PHE A 144 -7.06 -15.09 -15.10
C PHE A 144 -7.60 -14.60 -13.76
N THR A 145 -6.70 -14.18 -12.88
CA THR A 145 -7.07 -13.52 -11.63
C THR A 145 -6.73 -12.03 -11.72
N LEU A 146 -7.72 -11.16 -11.56
CA LEU A 146 -7.48 -9.74 -11.35
C LEU A 146 -7.25 -9.48 -9.87
N VAL A 147 -6.12 -8.86 -9.52
CA VAL A 147 -5.85 -8.34 -8.19
C VAL A 147 -5.83 -6.82 -8.26
N GLY A 148 -6.88 -6.20 -7.75
CA GLY A 148 -6.96 -4.74 -7.63
C GLY A 148 -6.38 -4.26 -6.30
N ALA A 149 -5.67 -3.13 -6.33
CA ALA A 149 -5.21 -2.46 -5.13
C ALA A 149 -5.68 -1.00 -5.13
N THR A 150 -6.11 -0.51 -3.97
CA THR A 150 -6.56 0.88 -3.81
C THR A 150 -6.32 1.40 -2.40
N THR A 151 -6.02 2.69 -2.28
CA THR A 151 -6.06 3.41 -1.00
C THR A 151 -7.48 3.88 -0.68
N ARG A 152 -8.34 4.01 -1.69
CA ARG A 152 -9.67 4.64 -1.61
C ARG A 152 -10.77 3.72 -2.14
N ALA A 153 -11.14 2.71 -1.36
CA ALA A 153 -12.21 1.77 -1.75
C ALA A 153 -13.56 2.46 -2.05
N GLY A 154 -13.83 3.57 -1.40
CA GLY A 154 -15.05 4.36 -1.62
C GLY A 154 -15.12 5.07 -2.98
N LEU A 155 -14.01 5.21 -3.70
CA LEU A 155 -13.97 5.76 -5.06
C LEU A 155 -14.16 4.71 -6.16
N LEU A 156 -14.15 3.42 -5.81
CA LEU A 156 -14.48 2.36 -6.76
C LEU A 156 -15.95 2.44 -7.12
N THR A 157 -16.25 2.28 -8.40
CA THR A 157 -17.64 2.14 -8.84
C THR A 157 -18.23 0.85 -8.25
N ALA A 158 -19.52 0.89 -7.91
CA ALA A 158 -20.19 -0.32 -7.41
C ALA A 158 -20.09 -1.50 -8.40
N PRO A 159 -20.29 -1.30 -9.73
CA PRO A 159 -20.16 -2.38 -10.69
C PRO A 159 -18.78 -3.05 -10.69
N LEU A 160 -17.69 -2.28 -10.54
CA LEU A 160 -16.34 -2.85 -10.48
C LEU A 160 -16.12 -3.58 -9.15
N ARG A 161 -16.50 -2.98 -8.04
CA ARG A 161 -16.30 -3.55 -6.70
C ARG A 161 -17.03 -4.87 -6.53
N ASP A 162 -18.27 -4.97 -7.03
CA ASP A 162 -19.13 -6.15 -6.86
C ASP A 162 -18.65 -7.37 -7.66
N ARG A 163 -17.69 -7.17 -8.59
CA ARG A 163 -17.03 -8.24 -9.36
C ARG A 163 -15.83 -8.87 -8.67
N PHE A 164 -15.40 -8.33 -7.54
CA PHE A 164 -14.37 -8.96 -6.72
C PHE A 164 -15.01 -9.97 -5.76
N GLY A 165 -14.68 -11.24 -5.93
CA GLY A 165 -15.14 -12.31 -5.04
C GLY A 165 -14.43 -12.32 -3.69
N ILE A 166 -13.22 -11.76 -3.63
CA ILE A 166 -12.38 -11.69 -2.42
C ILE A 166 -12.03 -10.23 -2.16
N ILE A 167 -12.47 -9.68 -1.02
CA ILE A 167 -12.22 -8.29 -0.65
C ILE A 167 -11.57 -8.24 0.72
N HIS A 168 -10.37 -7.65 0.80
CA HIS A 168 -9.62 -7.55 2.04
C HIS A 168 -9.18 -6.11 2.34
N ARG A 169 -9.49 -5.68 3.55
CA ARG A 169 -8.93 -4.46 4.12
C ARG A 169 -7.61 -4.78 4.78
N MET A 170 -6.54 -4.11 4.33
CA MET A 170 -5.23 -4.20 4.98
C MET A 170 -5.14 -3.23 6.15
N GLU A 171 -4.57 -3.71 7.24
CA GLU A 171 -4.42 -2.95 8.48
C GLU A 171 -2.96 -2.57 8.70
N PHE A 172 -2.75 -1.55 9.55
CA PHE A 172 -1.41 -1.21 10.00
C PHE A 172 -0.81 -2.36 10.81
N TYR A 173 0.49 -2.56 10.65
CA TYR A 173 1.27 -3.56 11.36
C TYR A 173 1.50 -3.15 12.81
N THR A 174 1.65 -4.12 13.69
CA THR A 174 2.11 -3.89 15.05
C THR A 174 3.61 -3.56 15.07
N VAL A 175 4.09 -3.03 16.19
CA VAL A 175 5.51 -2.73 16.37
C VAL A 175 6.36 -4.02 16.31
N GLU A 176 5.87 -5.11 16.88
CA GLU A 176 6.53 -6.42 16.91
C GLU A 176 6.62 -7.04 15.51
N GLU A 177 5.54 -6.92 14.72
CA GLU A 177 5.54 -7.36 13.32
C GLU A 177 6.55 -6.56 12.50
N LEU A 178 6.60 -5.24 12.68
CA LEU A 178 7.57 -4.37 12.00
C LEU A 178 9.00 -4.63 12.45
N GLN A 179 9.24 -4.90 13.73
CA GLN A 179 10.56 -5.31 14.23
C GLN A 179 11.02 -6.58 13.51
N THR A 180 10.15 -7.57 13.38
CA THR A 180 10.45 -8.83 12.68
C THR A 180 10.77 -8.57 11.20
N ILE A 181 10.01 -7.68 10.53
CA ILE A 181 10.24 -7.29 9.14
C ILE A 181 11.59 -6.58 9.00
N ILE A 182 11.92 -5.66 9.90
CA ILE A 182 13.19 -4.92 9.91
C ILE A 182 14.36 -5.86 10.11
N MET A 183 14.30 -6.77 11.08
CA MET A 183 15.36 -7.77 11.33
C MET A 183 15.61 -8.60 10.08
N ARG A 184 14.57 -9.14 9.45
CA ARG A 184 14.69 -9.91 8.22
C ARG A 184 15.24 -9.09 7.04
N SER A 185 14.83 -7.84 6.93
CA SER A 185 15.34 -6.94 5.89
C SER A 185 16.81 -6.58 6.11
N ALA A 186 17.24 -6.44 7.36
CA ALA A 186 18.63 -6.20 7.72
C ALA A 186 19.54 -7.37 7.34
N GLU A 187 19.10 -8.61 7.56
CA GLU A 187 19.81 -9.81 7.10
C GLU A 187 20.03 -9.80 5.59
N VAL A 188 18.98 -9.48 4.82
CA VAL A 188 19.05 -9.38 3.35
C VAL A 188 19.99 -8.29 2.89
N LEU A 189 20.05 -7.18 3.62
CA LEU A 189 20.91 -6.03 3.33
C LEU A 189 22.34 -6.18 3.89
N ASN A 190 22.64 -7.29 4.56
CA ASN A 190 23.89 -7.51 5.30
C ASN A 190 24.21 -6.33 6.25
N ALA A 191 23.19 -5.84 6.95
CA ALA A 191 23.30 -4.76 7.91
C ALA A 191 23.26 -5.34 9.33
N PRO A 192 24.37 -5.34 10.08
CA PRO A 192 24.38 -5.79 11.47
C PRO A 192 23.42 -4.95 12.31
N LEU A 193 22.46 -5.59 12.96
CA LEU A 193 21.37 -4.93 13.66
C LEU A 193 21.05 -5.63 14.97
N GLU A 194 21.02 -4.87 16.05
CA GLU A 194 20.58 -5.34 17.36
C GLU A 194 19.04 -5.29 17.47
N PRO A 195 18.40 -6.21 18.21
CA PRO A 195 16.95 -6.23 18.39
C PRO A 195 16.37 -4.92 18.97
N ALA A 196 17.11 -4.24 19.85
CA ALA A 196 16.70 -2.95 20.41
C ALA A 196 16.69 -1.83 19.35
N GLY A 197 17.68 -1.78 18.46
CA GLY A 197 17.70 -0.87 17.33
C GLY A 197 16.55 -1.12 16.34
N ALA A 198 16.26 -2.40 16.08
CA ALA A 198 15.10 -2.78 15.26
C ALA A 198 13.78 -2.35 15.89
N MET A 199 13.64 -2.50 17.20
CA MET A 199 12.44 -2.08 17.94
C MET A 199 12.23 -0.57 17.86
N GLU A 200 13.29 0.22 18.01
CA GLU A 200 13.22 1.68 17.93
C GLU A 200 12.79 2.15 16.53
N MET A 201 13.38 1.55 15.47
CA MET A 201 12.96 1.81 14.10
C MET A 201 11.50 1.38 13.84
N ALA A 202 11.08 0.25 14.40
CA ALA A 202 9.71 -0.25 14.26
C ALA A 202 8.68 0.71 14.87
N ARG A 203 8.95 1.24 16.06
CA ARG A 203 8.09 2.22 16.74
C ARG A 203 7.85 3.47 15.90
N ARG A 204 8.89 3.95 15.20
CA ARG A 204 8.84 5.15 14.36
C ARG A 204 8.42 4.89 12.91
N SER A 205 8.07 3.64 12.56
CA SER A 205 7.68 3.24 11.19
C SER A 205 6.19 3.38 10.86
N ARG A 206 5.41 4.04 11.70
CA ARG A 206 4.00 4.38 11.45
C ARG A 206 3.11 3.19 11.04
N GLY A 207 3.43 1.98 11.51
CA GLY A 207 2.67 0.78 11.17
C GLY A 207 2.82 0.31 9.72
N THR A 208 3.80 0.80 8.95
CA THR A 208 3.94 0.46 7.53
C THR A 208 5.30 -0.17 7.19
N PRO A 209 5.32 -1.35 6.55
CA PRO A 209 6.56 -2.00 6.12
C PRO A 209 7.40 -1.17 5.15
N ARG A 210 6.77 -0.39 4.27
CA ARG A 210 7.47 0.49 3.33
C ARG A 210 8.32 1.52 4.07
N LEU A 211 7.75 2.17 5.10
CA LEU A 211 8.48 3.16 5.88
C LEU A 211 9.56 2.49 6.74
N ALA A 212 9.25 1.34 7.35
CA ALA A 212 10.22 0.55 8.11
C ALA A 212 11.47 0.23 7.29
N ASN A 213 11.30 -0.27 6.07
CA ASN A 213 12.41 -0.57 5.17
C ASN A 213 13.16 0.69 4.70
N ARG A 214 12.45 1.82 4.51
CA ARG A 214 13.08 3.09 4.16
C ARG A 214 13.95 3.60 5.31
N ILE A 215 13.43 3.56 6.52
CA ILE A 215 14.15 3.93 7.76
C ILE A 215 15.39 3.05 7.93
N LEU A 216 15.25 1.72 7.84
CA LEU A 216 16.37 0.79 7.95
C LEU A 216 17.53 1.15 7.01
N LYS A 217 17.24 1.46 5.75
CA LYS A 217 18.27 1.84 4.79
C LYS A 217 19.00 3.12 5.20
N ARG A 218 18.28 4.12 5.69
CA ARG A 218 18.89 5.39 6.12
C ARG A 218 19.69 5.24 7.40
N VAL A 219 19.17 4.48 8.37
CA VAL A 219 19.88 4.17 9.61
C VAL A 219 21.15 3.35 9.35
N ARG A 220 21.09 2.37 8.42
CA ARG A 220 22.27 1.63 7.96
C ARG A 220 23.32 2.57 7.37
N ASP A 221 22.93 3.46 6.46
CA ASP A 221 23.84 4.40 5.83
C ASP A 221 24.52 5.30 6.89
N TYR A 222 23.74 5.74 7.91
CA TYR A 222 24.29 6.49 9.05
C TYR A 222 25.28 5.66 9.87
N ALA A 223 24.92 4.42 10.22
CA ALA A 223 25.79 3.52 10.99
C ALA A 223 27.12 3.26 10.28
N GLN A 224 27.09 3.06 8.96
CA GLN A 224 28.29 2.81 8.16
C GLN A 224 29.23 4.01 8.06
N VAL A 225 28.70 5.24 8.07
CA VAL A 225 29.49 6.45 7.88
C VAL A 225 29.95 7.07 9.20
N LYS A 226 29.14 6.97 10.25
CA LYS A 226 29.38 7.66 11.54
C LYS A 226 29.80 6.73 12.67
N HIS A 227 29.64 5.41 12.48
CA HIS A 227 29.96 4.37 13.46
C HIS A 227 30.68 3.20 12.79
N ASP A 228 30.70 2.05 13.45
CA ASP A 228 31.33 0.79 13.01
C ASP A 228 30.44 -0.05 12.08
N GLY A 229 29.29 0.45 11.67
CA GLY A 229 28.33 -0.24 10.81
C GLY A 229 27.29 -1.07 11.57
N ILE A 230 27.39 -1.18 12.90
CA ILE A 230 26.42 -1.90 13.74
C ILE A 230 25.29 -0.93 14.13
N ILE A 231 24.06 -1.37 13.94
CA ILE A 231 22.87 -0.59 14.31
C ILE A 231 22.43 -1.01 15.71
N THR A 232 22.87 -0.26 16.71
CA THR A 232 22.39 -0.35 18.09
C THR A 232 21.14 0.53 18.28
N GLU A 233 20.52 0.47 19.46
CA GLU A 233 19.41 1.37 19.81
C GLU A 233 19.83 2.85 19.74
N GLU A 234 21.00 3.18 20.30
CA GLU A 234 21.53 4.55 20.31
C GLU A 234 21.80 5.07 18.88
N VAL A 235 22.40 4.25 18.03
CA VAL A 235 22.64 4.58 16.62
C VAL A 235 21.32 4.81 15.88
N ALA A 236 20.33 3.94 16.11
CA ALA A 236 19.01 4.09 15.51
C ALA A 236 18.31 5.38 15.97
N MET A 237 18.32 5.67 17.28
CA MET A 237 17.73 6.91 17.84
C MET A 237 18.38 8.15 17.22
N THR A 238 19.71 8.23 17.22
CA THR A 238 20.44 9.39 16.69
C THR A 238 20.18 9.59 15.20
N ALA A 239 20.18 8.51 14.40
CA ALA A 239 19.88 8.57 12.98
C ALA A 239 18.44 9.04 12.72
N LEU A 240 17.47 8.57 13.49
CA LEU A 240 16.06 8.94 13.36
C LEU A 240 15.82 10.41 13.76
N ASP A 241 16.49 10.89 14.79
CA ASP A 241 16.44 12.29 15.20
C ASP A 241 17.05 13.20 14.11
N LEU A 242 18.14 12.76 13.46
CA LEU A 242 18.70 13.47 12.28
C LEU A 242 17.75 13.49 11.09
N MET A 243 16.89 12.49 10.95
CA MET A 243 15.84 12.43 9.93
C MET A 243 14.59 13.23 10.30
N ASP A 244 14.58 13.90 11.44
CA ASP A 244 13.44 14.66 11.98
C ASP A 244 12.17 13.82 12.18
N VAL A 245 12.35 12.54 12.56
CA VAL A 245 11.28 11.61 12.90
C VAL A 245 11.21 11.47 14.42
N ASP A 246 10.12 11.88 15.02
CA ASP A 246 9.96 11.84 16.46
C ASP A 246 9.67 10.44 17.03
N ARG A 247 9.53 10.33 18.35
CA ARG A 247 9.32 9.06 19.05
C ARG A 247 8.02 8.34 18.66
N MET A 248 7.03 9.09 18.17
CA MET A 248 5.77 8.55 17.66
C MET A 248 5.76 8.34 16.16
N GLY A 249 6.90 8.56 15.50
CA GLY A 249 7.03 8.42 14.06
C GLY A 249 6.44 9.59 13.26
N LEU A 250 6.15 10.71 13.91
CA LEU A 250 5.70 11.91 13.20
C LEU A 250 6.90 12.58 12.52
N ASP A 251 6.78 12.85 11.24
CA ASP A 251 7.76 13.61 10.48
C ASP A 251 7.44 15.13 10.50
N HIS A 252 8.22 15.89 9.79
CA HIS A 252 8.04 17.33 9.68
C HIS A 252 6.64 17.71 9.15
N ILE A 253 6.10 16.96 8.18
CA ILE A 253 4.79 17.28 7.58
C ILE A 253 3.65 16.96 8.56
N ASP A 254 3.72 15.84 9.26
CA ASP A 254 2.74 15.51 10.31
C ASP A 254 2.66 16.61 11.37
N ARG A 255 3.82 17.03 11.86
CA ARG A 255 3.88 18.11 12.86
C ARG A 255 3.39 19.43 12.30
N ASN A 256 3.73 19.76 11.03
CA ASN A 256 3.24 20.96 10.37
C ASN A 256 1.71 20.95 10.20
N ILE A 257 1.10 19.81 9.89
CA ILE A 257 -0.36 19.63 9.87
C ILE A 257 -0.95 20.03 11.22
N LEU A 258 -0.48 19.40 12.31
CA LEU A 258 -0.98 19.62 13.66
C LEU A 258 -0.75 21.07 14.12
N LEU A 259 0.46 21.59 13.97
CA LEU A 259 0.82 22.96 14.38
C LEU A 259 0.03 24.01 13.60
N THR A 260 -0.17 23.81 12.30
CA THR A 260 -0.97 24.73 11.48
C THR A 260 -2.42 24.76 11.94
N MET A 261 -2.99 23.58 12.24
CA MET A 261 -4.35 23.50 12.77
C MET A 261 -4.47 24.19 14.13
N ILE A 262 -3.48 24.03 15.01
CA ILE A 262 -3.46 24.65 16.33
C ILE A 262 -3.32 26.17 16.21
N HIS A 263 -2.27 26.64 15.52
CA HIS A 263 -1.93 28.06 15.54
C HIS A 263 -2.79 28.92 14.61
N LYS A 264 -3.19 28.39 13.45
CA LYS A 264 -4.00 29.16 12.46
C LYS A 264 -5.50 28.99 12.64
N PHE A 265 -5.94 27.84 13.18
CA PHE A 265 -7.35 27.48 13.23
C PHE A 265 -7.87 27.09 14.62
N GLY A 266 -7.09 27.39 15.68
CA GLY A 266 -7.50 27.14 17.07
C GLY A 266 -7.78 25.67 17.38
N GLY A 267 -7.10 24.73 16.69
CA GLY A 267 -7.31 23.28 16.83
C GLY A 267 -8.42 22.70 15.95
N GLY A 268 -9.11 23.53 15.19
CA GLY A 268 -10.18 23.11 14.26
C GLY A 268 -11.59 23.42 14.79
N PRO A 269 -12.63 23.01 14.04
CA PRO A 269 -12.63 22.13 12.84
C PRO A 269 -12.13 22.81 11.55
N VAL A 270 -11.32 22.08 10.77
CA VAL A 270 -10.72 22.55 9.52
C VAL A 270 -11.07 21.62 8.36
N GLY A 271 -11.54 22.18 7.23
CA GLY A 271 -11.75 21.43 6.00
C GLY A 271 -10.44 20.98 5.36
N LEU A 272 -10.49 19.88 4.59
CA LEU A 272 -9.28 19.30 3.96
C LEU A 272 -8.59 20.27 3.02
N ASP A 273 -9.35 20.90 2.11
CA ASP A 273 -8.80 21.81 1.10
C ASP A 273 -8.19 23.08 1.76
N THR A 274 -8.82 23.57 2.83
CA THR A 274 -8.30 24.70 3.61
C THR A 274 -6.99 24.37 4.28
N LEU A 275 -6.89 23.16 4.87
CA LEU A 275 -5.68 22.65 5.50
C LEU A 275 -4.57 22.47 4.46
N ALA A 276 -4.88 21.84 3.32
CA ALA A 276 -3.96 21.60 2.21
C ALA A 276 -3.35 22.92 1.70
N ALA A 277 -4.20 23.92 1.43
CA ALA A 277 -3.75 25.25 1.03
C ALA A 277 -2.89 25.93 2.09
N ALA A 278 -3.21 25.77 3.38
CA ALA A 278 -2.49 26.40 4.49
C ALA A 278 -1.07 25.86 4.71
N ILE A 279 -0.82 24.58 4.39
CA ILE A 279 0.48 23.91 4.54
C ILE A 279 1.24 23.74 3.22
N GLY A 280 0.60 24.02 2.07
CA GLY A 280 1.19 23.88 0.74
C GLY A 280 1.34 22.44 0.29
N GLU A 281 0.44 21.54 0.70
CA GLU A 281 0.44 20.11 0.35
C GLU A 281 -0.82 19.76 -0.46
N ASP A 282 -0.76 18.69 -1.26
CA ASP A 282 -1.93 18.17 -1.96
C ASP A 282 -2.96 17.56 -0.99
N ALA A 283 -4.23 17.90 -1.18
CA ALA A 283 -5.32 17.42 -0.33
C ALA A 283 -5.42 15.89 -0.30
N GLY A 284 -5.24 15.25 -1.45
CA GLY A 284 -5.22 13.79 -1.55
C GLY A 284 -4.05 13.17 -0.80
N THR A 285 -2.89 13.79 -0.84
CA THR A 285 -1.71 13.35 -0.09
C THR A 285 -1.96 13.43 1.42
N ILE A 286 -2.57 14.52 1.92
CA ILE A 286 -2.94 14.62 3.34
C ILE A 286 -3.90 13.50 3.72
N GLU A 287 -4.96 13.30 2.94
CA GLU A 287 -6.01 12.33 3.24
C GLU A 287 -5.53 10.87 3.16
N ASP A 288 -4.65 10.55 2.22
CA ASP A 288 -4.23 9.16 1.96
C ASP A 288 -2.98 8.75 2.74
N VAL A 289 -2.05 9.68 2.99
CA VAL A 289 -0.73 9.36 3.54
C VAL A 289 -0.61 9.76 5.01
N TYR A 290 -1.00 10.97 5.37
CA TYR A 290 -0.79 11.53 6.71
C TYR A 290 -1.95 11.29 7.66
N GLU A 291 -3.15 11.62 7.25
CA GLU A 291 -4.36 11.57 8.08
C GLU A 291 -4.67 10.17 8.66
N PRO A 292 -4.52 9.05 7.92
CA PRO A 292 -4.85 7.73 8.46
C PRO A 292 -4.03 7.36 9.69
N TYR A 293 -2.77 7.74 9.74
CA TYR A 293 -1.91 7.51 10.89
C TYR A 293 -2.25 8.44 12.05
N LEU A 294 -2.48 9.72 11.78
CA LEU A 294 -2.85 10.71 12.79
C LEU A 294 -4.20 10.37 13.45
N LEU A 295 -5.18 9.91 12.67
CA LEU A 295 -6.47 9.45 13.17
C LEU A 295 -6.33 8.18 14.03
N LYS A 296 -5.61 7.17 13.53
CA LYS A 296 -5.41 5.90 14.25
C LYS A 296 -4.77 6.11 15.62
N ASN A 297 -3.79 7.00 15.70
CA ASN A 297 -3.05 7.24 16.93
C ASN A 297 -3.65 8.37 17.79
N GLY A 298 -4.83 8.86 17.44
CA GLY A 298 -5.58 9.81 18.26
C GLY A 298 -5.02 11.22 18.26
N PHE A 299 -4.23 11.64 17.28
CA PHE A 299 -3.78 13.03 17.13
C PHE A 299 -4.85 13.93 16.51
N LEU A 300 -5.68 13.35 15.64
CA LEU A 300 -6.79 14.00 14.97
C LEU A 300 -8.10 13.25 15.18
N ASN A 301 -9.21 13.99 15.10
CA ASN A 301 -10.55 13.46 14.95
C ASN A 301 -11.22 14.02 13.70
N ARG A 302 -12.02 13.22 13.02
CA ARG A 302 -12.93 13.68 11.94
C ARG A 302 -14.31 14.03 12.53
N THR A 303 -14.79 15.19 12.18
CA THR A 303 -16.17 15.64 12.48
C THR A 303 -16.89 16.00 11.18
N PRO A 304 -18.22 16.15 11.19
CA PRO A 304 -18.96 16.62 10.00
C PRO A 304 -18.51 18.00 9.50
N ARG A 305 -17.90 18.82 10.37
CA ARG A 305 -17.40 20.17 10.03
C ARG A 305 -15.94 20.17 9.57
N GLY A 306 -15.20 19.09 9.73
CA GLY A 306 -13.77 18.98 9.39
C GLY A 306 -12.95 18.24 10.42
N ARG A 307 -11.63 18.41 10.33
CA ARG A 307 -10.63 17.80 11.21
C ARG A 307 -10.41 18.64 12.45
N VAL A 308 -10.27 17.99 13.60
CA VAL A 308 -10.03 18.62 14.90
C VAL A 308 -8.82 17.97 15.55
N VAL A 309 -7.92 18.79 16.10
CA VAL A 309 -6.76 18.33 16.87
C VAL A 309 -7.21 17.89 18.26
N THR A 310 -6.68 16.77 18.75
CA THR A 310 -7.01 16.24 20.07
C THR A 310 -6.12 16.83 21.16
N ASP A 311 -6.58 16.74 22.42
CA ASP A 311 -5.78 17.13 23.60
C ASP A 311 -4.46 16.33 23.68
N TYR A 312 -4.48 15.08 23.18
CA TYR A 312 -3.28 14.25 23.09
C TYR A 312 -2.22 14.84 22.16
N ALA A 313 -2.64 15.41 21.01
CA ALA A 313 -1.72 16.06 20.10
C ALA A 313 -1.08 17.32 20.70
N TYR A 314 -1.84 18.13 21.44
CA TYR A 314 -1.29 19.27 22.18
C TYR A 314 -0.21 18.80 23.17
N SER A 315 -0.52 17.80 23.98
CA SER A 315 0.43 17.23 24.95
C SER A 315 1.70 16.70 24.30
N HIS A 316 1.55 16.00 23.16
CA HIS A 316 2.68 15.46 22.41
C HIS A 316 3.59 16.55 21.86
N LEU A 317 3.01 17.66 21.39
CA LEU A 317 3.75 18.82 20.86
C LEU A 317 4.28 19.76 21.95
N GLY A 318 4.00 19.47 23.24
CA GLY A 318 4.40 20.32 24.35
C GLY A 318 3.66 21.66 24.41
N LEU A 319 2.43 21.73 23.87
CA LEU A 319 1.62 22.94 23.82
C LEU A 319 0.50 22.90 24.84
N GLU A 320 0.17 24.09 25.40
CA GLU A 320 -0.99 24.25 26.25
C GLU A 320 -2.29 24.24 25.43
N ILE A 321 -3.34 23.65 25.99
CA ILE A 321 -4.65 23.62 25.36
C ILE A 321 -5.30 25.00 25.53
N THR A 322 -5.23 25.82 24.51
CA THR A 322 -6.00 27.06 24.44
C THR A 322 -7.41 26.77 23.93
N ARG A 323 -8.38 26.68 24.82
CA ARG A 323 -9.81 26.62 24.49
C ARG A 323 -10.43 28.00 24.44
#